data_14a39720d73b2c03cb7bdadf3c6f422f
#
_entry.id   14a39720d73b2c03cb7bdadf3c6f422f
#
_cell.length_a   1.000
_cell.length_b   1.000
_cell.length_c   1.000
_cell.angle_alpha   90.00
_cell.angle_beta   90.00
_cell.angle_gamma   90.00
#
_symmetry.space_group_name_H-M   'P 1'
#
loop_
_entity.id
_entity.type
_entity.pdbx_description
1 polymer ?
#
loop_
_entity_poly.entity_id
_entity_poly.type
_entity_poly.pdbx_seq_one_letter_code
_entity_poly.pdbx_strand_id
1 'polypeptide(L)'
;MPKVMLIGYGNPLRTDDAIGWRAAGELSAQLTGDDVEIVACHQLNPEMAEAVAQTDLVIFIDACTDGTPGRVSRREVQPAAFSPELMSHHLDPESLLACAKELYGHAPKAVVICVTGECFGFGRELTPTVERVLPGVLELARGLMKKPAPKAKAAKTVQ
;
A
#
# COMPACT_ATOMS: atom_id res chain seq x y z
N MET A 1 -20.12 -0.85 6.19
CA MET A 1 -18.99 -1.49 5.49
C MET A 1 -17.75 -0.64 5.63
N PRO A 2 -16.61 -1.23 5.96
CA PRO A 2 -15.38 -0.44 6.04
C PRO A 2 -14.99 0.03 4.65
N LYS A 3 -14.45 1.22 4.62
CA LYS A 3 -13.89 1.75 3.39
C LYS A 3 -12.41 1.41 3.33
N VAL A 4 -11.98 0.90 2.20
CA VAL A 4 -10.60 0.48 2.00
C VAL A 4 -10.00 1.24 0.84
N MET A 5 -8.77 1.69 1.00
CA MET A 5 -8.01 2.26 -0.10
C MET A 5 -6.75 1.41 -0.28
N LEU A 6 -6.46 1.08 -1.52
CA LEU A 6 -5.22 0.40 -1.86
C LEU A 6 -4.39 1.31 -2.75
N ILE A 7 -3.14 1.54 -2.37
CA ILE A 7 -2.26 2.42 -3.09
C ILE A 7 -1.03 1.63 -3.50
N GLY A 8 -0.89 1.38 -4.82
CA GLY A 8 0.33 0.82 -5.36
C GLY A 8 1.18 1.94 -5.90
N TYR A 9 2.43 2.03 -5.46
CA TYR A 9 3.27 3.14 -5.89
C TYR A 9 4.67 2.70 -6.26
N GLY A 10 5.31 3.49 -7.11
CA GLY A 10 6.63 3.22 -7.63
C GLY A 10 6.74 3.70 -9.05
N ASN A 11 7.91 3.53 -9.65
CA ASN A 11 8.14 3.93 -11.02
C ASN A 11 7.90 2.74 -11.95
N PRO A 12 6.84 2.80 -12.78
CA PRO A 12 6.49 1.65 -13.64
C PRO A 12 7.51 1.41 -14.76
N LEU A 13 8.48 2.30 -14.95
CA LEU A 13 9.53 2.13 -15.96
C LEU A 13 10.82 1.59 -15.36
N ARG A 14 10.79 1.15 -14.10
CA ARG A 14 11.96 0.67 -13.41
C ARG A 14 11.81 -0.77 -12.97
N THR A 15 11.40 -1.61 -13.88
CA THR A 15 11.32 -3.07 -13.75
C THR A 15 10.51 -3.45 -12.51
N ASP A 16 11.14 -3.92 -11.44
CA ASP A 16 10.41 -4.43 -10.27
C ASP A 16 9.81 -3.33 -9.40
N ASP A 17 10.19 -2.08 -9.62
CA ASP A 17 9.54 -0.97 -8.94
C ASP A 17 8.10 -0.81 -9.39
N ALA A 18 7.71 -1.49 -10.46
CA ALA A 18 6.35 -1.45 -10.98
C ALA A 18 5.40 -2.41 -10.27
N ILE A 19 5.87 -3.15 -9.24
CA ILE A 19 5.01 -4.17 -8.62
C ILE A 19 3.73 -3.55 -8.04
N GLY A 20 3.83 -2.35 -7.45
CA GLY A 20 2.63 -1.67 -6.93
C GLY A 20 1.64 -1.36 -8.02
N TRP A 21 2.13 -0.89 -9.18
CA TRP A 21 1.26 -0.60 -10.32
C TRP A 21 0.60 -1.86 -10.86
N ARG A 22 1.37 -2.95 -11.00
CA ARG A 22 0.83 -4.20 -11.51
C ARG A 22 -0.23 -4.75 -10.57
N ALA A 23 0.05 -4.74 -9.27
CA ALA A 23 -0.90 -5.25 -8.31
C ALA A 23 -2.17 -4.39 -8.30
N ALA A 24 -2.02 -3.07 -8.32
CA ALA A 24 -3.19 -2.18 -8.33
C ALA A 24 -4.03 -2.40 -9.58
N GLY A 25 -3.38 -2.54 -10.74
CA GLY A 25 -4.10 -2.76 -11.98
C GLY A 25 -4.87 -4.07 -12.00
N GLU A 26 -4.24 -5.14 -11.51
CA GLU A 26 -4.90 -6.45 -11.47
C GLU A 26 -6.08 -6.43 -10.50
N LEU A 27 -5.90 -5.83 -9.34
CA LEU A 27 -6.98 -5.76 -8.35
C LEU A 27 -8.11 -4.88 -8.85
N SER A 28 -7.79 -3.80 -9.55
CA SER A 28 -8.80 -2.92 -10.09
C SER A 28 -9.68 -3.63 -11.09
N ALA A 29 -9.11 -4.57 -11.86
CA ALA A 29 -9.87 -5.36 -12.82
C ALA A 29 -10.73 -6.43 -12.15
N GLN A 30 -10.32 -6.88 -10.97
CA GLN A 30 -10.99 -8.00 -10.29
C GLN A 30 -12.05 -7.55 -9.29
N LEU A 31 -11.88 -6.36 -8.72
CA LEU A 31 -12.74 -5.90 -7.64
C LEU A 31 -13.69 -4.83 -8.14
N THR A 32 -14.94 -4.97 -7.76
CA THR A 32 -15.94 -3.96 -8.06
C THR A 32 -16.63 -3.60 -6.74
N GLY A 33 -17.10 -2.39 -6.66
CA GLY A 33 -17.80 -1.93 -5.48
C GLY A 33 -17.30 -0.58 -5.01
N ASP A 34 -18.13 0.10 -4.26
CA ASP A 34 -17.85 1.46 -3.84
C ASP A 34 -17.02 1.53 -2.57
N ASP A 35 -16.81 0.39 -1.91
CA ASP A 35 -16.10 0.37 -0.63
C ASP A 35 -14.59 0.26 -0.79
N VAL A 36 -14.11 0.02 -2.01
CA VAL A 36 -12.69 -0.13 -2.26
C VAL A 36 -12.28 0.87 -3.32
N GLU A 37 -11.28 1.67 -3.00
CA GLU A 37 -10.68 2.58 -3.95
C GLU A 37 -9.25 2.14 -4.22
N ILE A 38 -8.88 2.00 -5.48
CA ILE A 38 -7.57 1.50 -5.86
C ILE A 38 -6.86 2.58 -6.66
N VAL A 39 -5.65 2.93 -6.22
CA VAL A 39 -4.87 4.01 -6.81
C VAL A 39 -3.49 3.48 -7.16
N ALA A 40 -3.01 3.82 -8.34
CA ALA A 40 -1.61 3.60 -8.70
C ALA A 40 -0.98 4.96 -8.92
N CYS A 41 0.21 5.18 -8.37
CA CYS A 41 0.87 6.46 -8.52
C CYS A 41 2.39 6.28 -8.46
N HIS A 42 3.10 7.30 -8.95
CA HIS A 42 4.55 7.25 -8.97
C HIS A 42 5.12 7.38 -7.56
N GLN A 43 4.58 8.27 -6.78
CA GLN A 43 5.03 8.49 -5.40
C GLN A 43 3.87 8.97 -4.57
N LEU A 44 3.97 8.72 -3.26
CA LEU A 44 2.99 9.26 -2.34
C LEU A 44 3.20 10.75 -2.18
N ASN A 45 2.09 11.49 -2.03
CA ASN A 45 2.18 12.92 -1.85
C ASN A 45 1.09 13.40 -0.88
N PRO A 46 1.26 14.63 -0.33
CA PRO A 46 0.31 15.11 0.68
C PRO A 46 -1.12 15.27 0.20
N GLU A 47 -1.31 15.43 -1.10
CA GLU A 47 -2.66 15.62 -1.65
C GLU A 47 -3.53 14.38 -1.45
N MET A 48 -2.90 13.23 -1.22
CA MET A 48 -3.64 11.98 -0.98
C MET A 48 -4.19 11.88 0.43
N ALA A 49 -3.76 12.78 1.32
CA ALA A 49 -4.09 12.66 2.74
C ALA A 49 -5.58 12.76 3.02
N GLU A 50 -6.30 13.60 2.26
CA GLU A 50 -7.73 13.76 2.49
C GLU A 50 -8.47 12.44 2.21
N ALA A 51 -8.19 11.81 1.08
CA ALA A 51 -8.84 10.55 0.73
C ALA A 51 -8.47 9.45 1.72
N VAL A 52 -7.19 9.41 2.11
CA VAL A 52 -6.74 8.42 3.09
C VAL A 52 -7.49 8.59 4.42
N ALA A 53 -7.69 9.83 4.83
CA ALA A 53 -8.36 10.11 6.10
C ALA A 53 -9.82 9.65 6.12
N GLN A 54 -10.41 9.41 4.96
CA GLN A 54 -11.81 8.99 4.89
C GLN A 54 -11.96 7.47 4.87
N THR A 55 -10.87 6.73 5.01
CA THR A 55 -10.92 5.27 4.94
C THR A 55 -10.75 4.65 6.32
N ASP A 56 -11.12 3.37 6.40
CA ASP A 56 -10.92 2.57 7.61
C ASP A 56 -9.66 1.75 7.54
N LEU A 57 -9.18 1.48 6.32
CA LEU A 57 -7.99 0.68 6.09
C LEU A 57 -7.32 1.17 4.82
N VAL A 58 -6.01 1.40 4.87
CA VAL A 58 -5.24 1.67 3.67
C VAL A 58 -4.14 0.61 3.54
N ILE A 59 -4.01 0.09 2.34
CA ILE A 59 -3.00 -0.93 2.03
C ILE A 59 -2.06 -0.32 1.00
N PHE A 60 -0.78 -0.30 1.34
CA PHE A 60 0.25 0.17 0.41
C PHE A 60 0.97 -1.03 -0.18
N ILE A 61 1.27 -0.98 -1.47
CA ILE A 61 2.08 -2.02 -2.12
C ILE A 61 3.28 -1.33 -2.75
N ASP A 62 4.46 -1.76 -2.35
CA ASP A 62 5.71 -1.12 -2.74
C ASP A 62 6.79 -2.17 -2.96
N ALA A 63 7.79 -1.81 -3.73
CA ALA A 63 8.99 -2.63 -3.90
C ALA A 63 10.05 -2.18 -2.92
N CYS A 64 10.89 -3.11 -2.50
CA CYS A 64 12.02 -2.75 -1.65
C CYS A 64 13.25 -3.51 -2.11
N THR A 65 14.40 -3.13 -1.54
CA THR A 65 15.67 -3.71 -1.92
C THR A 65 16.22 -4.66 -0.86
N ASP A 66 15.57 -4.72 0.31
CA ASP A 66 16.04 -5.55 1.42
C ASP A 66 15.63 -6.98 1.23
N GLY A 67 16.53 -7.89 1.55
CA GLY A 67 16.20 -9.29 1.60
C GLY A 67 16.40 -9.99 0.27
N THR A 68 15.88 -11.20 0.18
CA THR A 68 16.01 -12.03 -1.00
C THR A 68 14.98 -11.61 -2.04
N PRO A 69 15.39 -11.41 -3.31
CA PRO A 69 14.41 -11.05 -4.35
C PRO A 69 13.24 -12.00 -4.40
N GLY A 70 12.05 -11.46 -4.52
CA GLY A 70 10.81 -12.22 -4.52
C GLY A 70 10.22 -12.43 -3.13
N ARG A 71 10.88 -11.94 -2.09
CA ARG A 71 10.32 -12.03 -0.75
C ARG A 71 9.16 -11.07 -0.61
N VAL A 72 8.04 -11.57 -0.09
CA VAL A 72 6.86 -10.76 0.18
C VAL A 72 6.73 -10.63 1.68
N SER A 73 6.63 -9.42 2.17
CA SER A 73 6.45 -9.17 3.60
C SER A 73 5.36 -8.13 3.79
N ARG A 74 4.82 -8.10 5.00
CA ARG A 74 3.84 -7.08 5.34
C ARG A 74 4.16 -6.55 6.73
N ARG A 75 3.79 -5.30 6.95
CA ARG A 75 3.93 -4.70 8.26
C ARG A 75 2.82 -3.69 8.47
N GLU A 76 2.39 -3.57 9.71
CA GLU A 76 1.47 -2.52 10.09
C GLU A 76 2.27 -1.25 10.34
N VAL A 77 1.69 -0.11 9.96
CA VAL A 77 2.38 1.15 10.11
C VAL A 77 1.50 2.13 10.86
N GLN A 78 2.16 3.03 11.56
CA GLN A 78 1.51 4.07 12.35
C GLN A 78 1.92 5.42 11.82
N PRO A 79 1.13 6.47 12.09
CA PRO A 79 1.54 7.81 11.65
C PRO A 79 2.86 8.21 12.30
N ALA A 80 3.73 8.79 11.49
CA ALA A 80 4.95 9.42 11.99
C ALA A 80 4.60 10.70 12.73
N ALA A 81 5.58 11.29 13.39
CA ALA A 81 5.41 12.61 13.95
C ALA A 81 5.22 13.62 12.84
N PHE A 82 4.21 14.47 12.95
CA PHE A 82 3.94 15.44 11.91
C PHE A 82 4.94 16.61 12.00
N SER A 83 5.34 17.07 10.82
CA SER A 83 6.17 18.25 10.67
C SER A 83 5.73 18.93 9.38
N PRO A 84 5.66 20.27 9.35
CA PRO A 84 5.28 20.94 8.09
C PRO A 84 6.19 20.60 6.92
N GLU A 85 7.43 20.19 7.19
CA GLU A 85 8.35 19.81 6.12
C GLU A 85 7.88 18.59 5.36
N LEU A 86 7.04 17.76 5.97
CA LEU A 86 6.51 16.60 5.26
C LEU A 86 5.73 17.00 4.02
N MET A 87 5.18 18.21 4.02
CA MET A 87 4.35 18.68 2.91
C MET A 87 5.15 18.98 1.66
N SER A 88 6.48 19.04 1.76
CA SER A 88 7.32 19.44 0.63
C SER A 88 8.21 18.32 0.11
N HIS A 89 8.08 17.10 0.64
CA HIS A 89 8.92 15.98 0.24
C HIS A 89 8.07 14.80 -0.23
N HIS A 90 8.75 13.81 -0.82
CA HIS A 90 8.11 12.53 -1.07
C HIS A 90 7.79 11.91 0.28
N LEU A 91 6.60 11.38 0.38
CA LEU A 91 6.17 10.80 1.64
C LEU A 91 6.39 9.30 1.63
N ASP A 92 6.76 8.76 2.79
CA ASP A 92 6.58 7.34 3.01
C ASP A 92 5.19 7.12 3.62
N PRO A 93 4.75 5.86 3.75
CA PRO A 93 3.41 5.63 4.30
C PRO A 93 3.18 6.25 5.66
N GLU A 94 4.18 6.19 6.54
CA GLU A 94 4.04 6.76 7.88
C GLU A 94 3.82 8.26 7.84
N SER A 95 4.50 8.94 6.92
CA SER A 95 4.37 10.38 6.77
C SER A 95 3.04 10.77 6.16
N LEU A 96 2.55 9.97 5.21
CA LEU A 96 1.22 10.23 4.64
C LEU A 96 0.14 10.08 5.72
N LEU A 97 0.26 9.07 6.56
CA LEU A 97 -0.67 8.90 7.67
C LEU A 97 -0.59 10.07 8.65
N ALA A 98 0.61 10.60 8.89
CA ALA A 98 0.77 11.77 9.75
C ALA A 98 0.02 12.97 9.17
N CYS A 99 0.12 13.17 7.86
CA CYS A 99 -0.60 14.25 7.20
C CYS A 99 -2.11 14.05 7.30
N ALA A 100 -2.58 12.82 7.11
CA ALA A 100 -4.01 12.54 7.21
C ALA A 100 -4.53 12.86 8.60
N LYS A 101 -3.79 12.44 9.63
CA LYS A 101 -4.23 12.67 10.99
C LYS A 101 -4.19 14.15 11.36
N GLU A 102 -3.10 14.82 10.99
CA GLU A 102 -2.92 16.21 11.39
C GLU A 102 -3.88 17.14 10.67
N LEU A 103 -4.06 16.94 9.36
CA LEU A 103 -4.83 17.87 8.53
C LEU A 103 -6.32 17.54 8.52
N TYR A 104 -6.67 16.29 8.70
CA TYR A 104 -8.07 15.85 8.54
C TYR A 104 -8.59 15.07 9.75
N GLY A 105 -7.78 14.92 10.79
CA GLY A 105 -8.24 14.41 12.08
C GLY A 105 -8.30 12.89 12.21
N HIS A 106 -7.92 12.14 11.18
CA HIS A 106 -8.05 10.68 11.23
C HIS A 106 -6.97 10.02 10.39
N ALA A 107 -6.34 8.99 10.95
CA ALA A 107 -5.48 8.10 10.18
C ALA A 107 -6.03 6.69 10.31
N PRO A 108 -6.28 6.01 9.19
CA PRO A 108 -6.84 4.65 9.24
C PRO A 108 -5.80 3.65 9.68
N LYS A 109 -6.26 2.42 9.93
CA LYS A 109 -5.33 1.31 10.01
C LYS A 109 -4.59 1.21 8.69
N ALA A 110 -3.32 0.85 8.76
CA ALA A 110 -2.49 0.84 7.55
C ALA A 110 -1.55 -0.34 7.56
N VAL A 111 -1.42 -0.97 6.39
CA VAL A 111 -0.53 -2.11 6.17
C VAL A 111 0.28 -1.83 4.93
N VAL A 112 1.59 -2.10 4.99
CA VAL A 112 2.45 -2.05 3.81
C VAL A 112 2.79 -3.46 3.40
N ILE A 113 2.51 -3.79 2.15
CA ILE A 113 2.97 -5.03 1.54
C ILE A 113 4.22 -4.66 0.74
N CYS A 114 5.33 -5.28 1.07
CA CYS A 114 6.61 -4.98 0.46
C CYS A 114 7.10 -6.20 -0.30
N VAL A 115 7.51 -5.99 -1.54
CA VAL A 115 8.06 -7.07 -2.37
C VAL A 115 9.50 -6.72 -2.69
N THR A 116 10.42 -7.61 -2.34
CA THR A 116 11.83 -7.41 -2.63
C THR A 116 12.06 -7.60 -4.12
N GLY A 117 12.52 -6.56 -4.80
CA GLY A 117 12.79 -6.60 -6.22
C GLY A 117 14.14 -7.18 -6.54
N GLU A 118 14.29 -7.65 -7.76
CA GLU A 118 15.55 -8.18 -8.25
C GLU A 118 16.28 -7.17 -9.12
N CYS A 119 15.55 -6.33 -9.84
CA CYS A 119 16.13 -5.39 -10.78
C CYS A 119 15.34 -4.09 -10.75
N PHE A 120 16.03 -2.96 -10.70
CA PHE A 120 15.42 -1.64 -10.71
C PHE A 120 15.92 -0.79 -11.87
N GLY A 121 16.53 -1.41 -12.88
CA GLY A 121 16.94 -0.71 -14.07
C GLY A 121 15.75 -0.39 -14.97
N PHE A 122 16.00 0.30 -16.08
CA PHE A 122 14.94 0.63 -16.99
C PHE A 122 14.29 -0.63 -17.54
N GLY A 123 12.97 -0.65 -17.57
CA GLY A 123 12.23 -1.77 -18.12
C GLY A 123 10.77 -1.66 -17.72
N ARG A 124 9.91 -2.25 -18.53
CA ARG A 124 8.47 -2.15 -18.31
C ARG A 124 7.88 -3.41 -17.71
N GLU A 125 8.67 -4.46 -17.60
CA GLU A 125 8.16 -5.75 -17.13
C GLU A 125 8.85 -6.14 -15.85
N LEU A 126 8.11 -6.81 -14.99
CA LEU A 126 8.67 -7.37 -13.78
C LEU A 126 9.66 -8.48 -14.15
N THR A 127 10.68 -8.68 -13.32
CA THR A 127 11.53 -9.85 -13.49
C THR A 127 10.70 -11.11 -13.25
N PRO A 128 11.13 -12.24 -13.81
CA PRO A 128 10.41 -13.50 -13.55
C PRO A 128 10.28 -13.83 -12.07
N THR A 129 11.28 -13.46 -11.27
CA THR A 129 11.25 -13.70 -9.83
C THR A 129 10.09 -12.97 -9.18
N VAL A 130 9.90 -11.70 -9.53
CA VAL A 130 8.82 -10.90 -8.94
C VAL A 130 7.48 -11.24 -9.59
N GLU A 131 7.47 -11.50 -10.89
CA GLU A 131 6.24 -11.92 -11.55
C GLU A 131 5.66 -13.16 -10.89
N ARG A 132 6.52 -14.07 -10.46
CA ARG A 132 6.11 -15.33 -9.85
C ARG A 132 5.39 -15.12 -8.52
N VAL A 133 5.72 -14.06 -7.77
CA VAL A 133 5.08 -13.82 -6.48
C VAL A 133 3.90 -12.88 -6.56
N LEU A 134 3.63 -12.31 -7.72
CA LEU A 134 2.50 -11.39 -7.88
C LEU A 134 1.17 -12.02 -7.45
N PRO A 135 0.83 -13.25 -7.83
CA PRO A 135 -0.45 -13.82 -7.36
C PRO A 135 -0.57 -13.87 -5.84
N GLY A 136 0.54 -14.14 -5.14
CA GLY A 136 0.53 -14.13 -3.68
C GLY A 136 0.31 -12.75 -3.11
N VAL A 137 0.86 -11.73 -3.76
CA VAL A 137 0.64 -10.35 -3.33
C VAL A 137 -0.84 -9.98 -3.47
N LEU A 138 -1.44 -10.36 -4.59
CA LEU A 138 -2.86 -10.08 -4.82
C LEU A 138 -3.73 -10.79 -3.79
N GLU A 139 -3.40 -12.04 -3.49
CA GLU A 139 -4.16 -12.81 -2.52
C GLU A 139 -4.03 -12.20 -1.13
N LEU A 140 -2.84 -11.78 -0.76
CA LEU A 140 -2.62 -11.14 0.53
C LEU A 140 -3.45 -9.86 0.64
N ALA A 141 -3.43 -9.03 -0.40
CA ALA A 141 -4.20 -7.80 -0.40
C ALA A 141 -5.70 -8.08 -0.30
N ARG A 142 -6.19 -9.04 -1.09
CA ARG A 142 -7.60 -9.39 -1.03
C ARG A 142 -8.01 -9.89 0.35
N GLY A 143 -7.13 -10.68 0.98
CA GLY A 143 -7.40 -11.17 2.33
C GLY A 143 -7.51 -10.05 3.34
N LEU A 144 -6.65 -9.05 3.24
CA LEU A 144 -6.71 -7.90 4.14
C LEU A 144 -7.98 -7.10 3.95
N MET A 145 -8.43 -6.94 2.71
CA MET A 145 -9.64 -6.19 2.43
C MET A 145 -10.90 -6.88 2.93
N LYS A 146 -10.90 -8.20 2.94
CA LYS A 146 -12.08 -8.96 3.34
C LYS A 146 -12.21 -9.09 4.82
N LYS A 147 -11.14 -8.85 5.56
CA LYS A 147 -11.23 -8.96 6.98
C LYS A 147 -12.22 -7.95 7.47
N PRO A 148 -13.27 -8.39 8.10
CA PRO A 148 -14.10 -7.44 8.76
C PRO A 148 -13.23 -6.73 9.73
N ALA A 149 -13.57 -5.53 9.97
CA ALA A 149 -12.97 -4.80 11.02
C ALA A 149 -13.00 -5.74 12.20
N PRO A 150 -11.88 -6.01 12.76
CA PRO A 150 -11.79 -7.00 13.75
C PRO A 150 -12.77 -6.66 14.79
N LYS A 151 -13.54 -7.56 14.94
CA LYS A 151 -14.24 -7.49 15.92
C LYS A 151 -13.42 -7.38 16.94
N ALA A 152 -13.41 -6.67 17.12
CA ALA A 152 -12.56 -6.62 17.89
C ALA A 152 -12.15 -7.71 18.61
N LYS A 153 -12.35 -8.29 18.42
CA LYS A 153 -11.79 -9.09 18.70
C LYS A 153 -11.02 -9.49 18.50
N ALA A 154 -11.22 -9.53 18.60
CA ALA A 154 -10.57 -9.94 18.50
C ALA A 154 -9.87 -9.92 18.65
N ALA A 155 -9.83 -9.68 18.82
CA ALA A 155 -9.09 -9.60 18.88
C ALA A 155 -8.54 -9.88 19.51
N LYS A 156 -8.63 -9.92 19.62
CA LYS A 156 -8.04 -10.23 20.01
C LYS A 156 -7.41 -10.86 19.96
N THR A 157 -7.45 -11.05 19.91
CA THR A 157 -6.83 -11.63 19.84
C THR A 157 -6.13 -12.01 19.67
N VAL A 158 -6.02 -11.94 19.54
CA VAL A 158 -5.25 -12.27 19.29
C VAL A 158 -4.63 -12.59 19.22
N GLN A 159 -4.64 -12.60 19.18
CA GLN A 159 -4.00 -12.83 19.04
C GLN A 159 -3.47 -13.09 18.89
#